data_3a8aa2ad3880d015e20395257b2fbac4
#
_entry.id   3a8aa2ad3880d015e20395257b2fbac4
#
_cell.length_a   1.000
_cell.length_b   1.000
_cell.length_c   1.000
_cell.angle_alpha   90.00
_cell.angle_beta   90.00
_cell.angle_gamma   90.00
#
_symmetry.space_group_name_H-M   'P 1'
#
loop_
_entity.id
_entity.type
_entity.pdbx_description
1 polymer ?
#
loop_
_entity_poly.entity_id
_entity_poly.type
_entity_poly.pdbx_seq_one_letter_code
_entity_poly.pdbx_strand_id
1 'polypeptide(L)'
;MKLYIDPGTGSMLFAVLIGIIGAVAYVFKEWAVKLKFLLTGGKKADTNTEKIPIVIFSDDKRYWSVFKPICEELNSRGVDVVYMTASKDDPAFDENLQHLDAQFIGEGNRAFSKLNFLNATMLISTTPGLDVFQWKRSKNVDYYVHVLHAASNTCGYHMFGLDYYDAVLISGNHHERDIRALEKIRNLPAKELVMVGVPYMDAMVNRLAAAPPLENKERTVLLAPSWGKSSILNKFGDEIIKTLLETGYHIIVRPHPQSFTSEADLMNHLITEFPNSKRLEWNRDSDNFDVLRRSDILISDFSGIVYDYSLVYRKPVIYADVEFDDSPYDAWWLDTPFWPIASLPKIGKQLTKDNMQNLKELIDSCIESTEYKNNIDALIEETWQYKGEGAIRTADYIVNKYNELTEKNKVNL
;
A
#
# COMPACT_ATOMS: atom_id res chain seq x y z
N MET A 1 2.07 -26.81 -60.03
CA MET A 1 1.26 -25.74 -59.45
C MET A 1 2.01 -25.18 -58.23
N LYS A 2 2.64 -24.00 -58.37
CA LYS A 2 3.35 -23.38 -57.19
C LYS A 2 2.29 -22.65 -56.39
N LEU A 3 2.04 -23.11 -55.18
CA LEU A 3 1.20 -22.43 -54.20
C LEU A 3 1.95 -21.16 -53.74
N TYR A 4 1.48 -20.00 -54.21
CA TYR A 4 1.97 -18.71 -53.73
C TYR A 4 1.10 -18.28 -52.54
N ILE A 5 1.69 -18.18 -51.36
CA ILE A 5 1.04 -17.60 -50.19
C ILE A 5 1.43 -16.13 -50.16
N ASP A 6 0.44 -15.26 -50.32
CA ASP A 6 0.60 -13.81 -50.18
C ASP A 6 1.17 -13.46 -48.78
N PRO A 7 2.17 -12.53 -48.69
CA PRO A 7 2.80 -12.15 -47.39
C PRO A 7 1.82 -11.69 -46.32
N GLY A 8 0.69 -11.07 -46.69
CA GLY A 8 -0.37 -10.67 -45.76
C GLY A 8 -1.09 -11.87 -45.15
N THR A 9 -1.45 -12.85 -46.00
CA THR A 9 -2.12 -14.09 -45.56
C THR A 9 -1.16 -14.97 -44.73
N GLY A 10 0.14 -14.96 -45.06
CA GLY A 10 1.18 -15.66 -44.28
C GLY A 10 1.34 -15.10 -42.88
N SER A 11 1.33 -13.77 -42.72
CA SER A 11 1.44 -13.13 -41.40
C SER A 11 0.20 -13.36 -40.52
N MET A 12 -0.98 -13.36 -41.12
CA MET A 12 -2.23 -13.63 -40.42
C MET A 12 -2.32 -15.10 -39.96
N LEU A 13 -1.88 -16.04 -40.78
CA LEU A 13 -1.81 -17.47 -40.44
C LEU A 13 -0.79 -17.72 -39.32
N PHE A 14 0.32 -17.00 -39.34
CA PHE A 14 1.37 -17.09 -38.31
C PHE A 14 0.87 -16.53 -36.96
N ALA A 15 0.14 -15.41 -36.95
CA ALA A 15 -0.46 -14.86 -35.75
C ALA A 15 -1.52 -15.79 -35.15
N VAL A 16 -2.36 -16.41 -35.97
CA VAL A 16 -3.36 -17.40 -35.53
C VAL A 16 -2.67 -18.66 -34.96
N LEU A 17 -1.59 -19.13 -35.61
CA LEU A 17 -0.81 -20.28 -35.13
C LEU A 17 -0.14 -20.01 -33.81
N ILE A 18 0.46 -18.83 -33.61
CA ILE A 18 1.04 -18.39 -32.31
C ILE A 18 -0.06 -18.32 -31.24
N GLY A 19 -1.23 -17.78 -31.57
CA GLY A 19 -2.37 -17.74 -30.66
C GLY A 19 -2.84 -19.13 -30.22
N ILE A 20 -2.94 -20.07 -31.16
CA ILE A 20 -3.31 -21.47 -30.88
C ILE A 20 -2.21 -22.16 -30.04
N ILE A 21 -0.94 -21.99 -30.40
CA ILE A 21 0.19 -22.55 -29.63
C ILE A 21 0.21 -21.98 -28.21
N GLY A 22 -0.02 -20.67 -28.05
CA GLY A 22 -0.12 -20.03 -26.75
C GLY A 22 -1.27 -20.56 -25.89
N ALA A 23 -2.45 -20.73 -26.49
CA ALA A 23 -3.61 -21.30 -25.83
C ALA A 23 -3.40 -22.77 -25.44
N VAL A 24 -2.82 -23.56 -26.34
CA VAL A 24 -2.47 -24.99 -26.07
C VAL A 24 -1.39 -25.09 -24.98
N ALA A 25 -0.34 -24.26 -25.04
CA ALA A 25 0.70 -24.22 -24.01
C ALA A 25 0.12 -23.80 -22.63
N TYR A 26 -0.83 -22.89 -22.62
CA TYR A 26 -1.52 -22.48 -21.39
C TYR A 26 -2.34 -23.64 -20.79
N VAL A 27 -3.13 -24.31 -21.59
CA VAL A 27 -3.93 -25.48 -21.18
C VAL A 27 -3.02 -26.62 -20.72
N PHE A 28 -1.92 -26.89 -21.45
CA PHE A 28 -0.93 -27.90 -21.04
C PHE A 28 -0.23 -27.54 -19.73
N LYS A 29 0.08 -26.27 -19.48
CA LYS A 29 0.67 -25.79 -18.23
C LYS A 29 -0.30 -26.02 -17.07
N GLU A 30 -1.58 -25.71 -17.24
CA GLU A 30 -2.62 -26.00 -16.22
C GLU A 30 -2.77 -27.51 -15.96
N TRP A 31 -2.78 -28.31 -17.04
CA TRP A 31 -2.84 -29.77 -16.94
C TRP A 31 -1.59 -30.37 -16.29
N ALA A 32 -0.41 -29.87 -16.61
CA ALA A 32 0.84 -30.32 -16.02
C ALA A 32 0.92 -29.98 -14.51
N VAL A 33 0.40 -28.83 -14.10
CA VAL A 33 0.29 -28.46 -12.68
C VAL A 33 -0.69 -29.39 -11.95
N LYS A 34 -1.86 -29.66 -12.55
CA LYS A 34 -2.84 -30.60 -11.99
C LYS A 34 -2.29 -32.05 -11.94
N LEU A 35 -1.60 -32.48 -12.99
CA LEU A 35 -0.98 -33.79 -13.05
C LEU A 35 0.20 -33.93 -12.09
N LYS A 36 1.03 -32.92 -11.97
CA LYS A 36 2.12 -32.87 -10.97
C LYS A 36 1.57 -32.89 -9.55
N PHE A 37 0.47 -32.19 -9.29
CA PHE A 37 -0.25 -32.23 -8.01
C PHE A 37 -0.81 -33.63 -7.72
N LEU A 38 -1.37 -34.31 -8.72
CA LEU A 38 -1.84 -35.69 -8.60
C LEU A 38 -0.68 -36.71 -8.42
N LEU A 39 0.43 -36.53 -9.14
CA LEU A 39 1.59 -37.43 -9.10
C LEU A 39 2.51 -37.22 -7.88
N THR A 40 2.54 -36.01 -7.31
CA THR A 40 3.29 -35.72 -6.07
C THR A 40 2.53 -36.10 -4.81
N GLY A 41 1.51 -36.98 -4.96
CA GLY A 41 0.75 -37.48 -3.82
C GLY A 41 -0.10 -36.39 -3.19
N GLY A 42 -0.75 -35.57 -4.05
CA GLY A 42 -1.84 -34.70 -3.60
C GLY A 42 -2.84 -35.58 -2.86
N LYS A 43 -2.58 -35.83 -1.57
CA LYS A 43 -3.61 -36.30 -0.67
C LYS A 43 -4.77 -35.36 -0.90
N LYS A 44 -5.94 -35.85 -1.27
CA LYS A 44 -7.18 -35.12 -0.99
C LYS A 44 -6.94 -34.53 0.38
N ALA A 45 -6.94 -33.20 0.47
CA ALA A 45 -6.90 -32.55 1.78
C ALA A 45 -7.93 -33.35 2.60
N ASP A 46 -7.47 -33.98 3.64
CA ASP A 46 -8.38 -34.67 4.55
C ASP A 46 -9.44 -33.64 4.88
N THR A 47 -10.69 -33.93 4.54
CA THR A 47 -11.84 -33.06 4.80
C THR A 47 -12.05 -32.85 6.31
N ASN A 48 -11.12 -33.31 7.11
CA ASN A 48 -11.09 -33.26 8.57
C ASN A 48 -9.88 -32.50 9.12
N THR A 49 -9.15 -31.71 8.32
CA THR A 49 -8.15 -30.79 8.89
C THR A 49 -8.91 -29.61 9.50
N GLU A 50 -8.72 -29.43 10.79
CA GLU A 50 -9.24 -28.31 11.56
C GLU A 50 -8.84 -27.00 10.85
N LYS A 51 -9.81 -26.09 10.64
CA LYS A 51 -9.55 -24.80 10.00
C LYS A 51 -8.63 -23.96 10.87
N ILE A 52 -7.69 -23.27 10.24
CA ILE A 52 -6.92 -22.23 10.95
C ILE A 52 -7.90 -21.14 11.38
N PRO A 53 -7.97 -20.79 12.68
CA PRO A 53 -8.93 -19.82 13.16
C PRO A 53 -8.80 -18.45 12.47
N ILE A 54 -7.63 -17.83 12.61
CA ILE A 54 -7.34 -16.47 12.12
C ILE A 54 -6.00 -16.50 11.39
N VAL A 55 -6.03 -16.06 10.13
CA VAL A 55 -4.84 -15.87 9.30
C VAL A 55 -4.70 -14.40 8.96
N ILE A 56 -3.51 -13.84 9.14
CA ILE A 56 -3.11 -12.55 8.60
C ILE A 56 -2.14 -12.82 7.45
N PHE A 57 -2.39 -12.21 6.28
CA PHE A 57 -1.51 -12.32 5.12
C PHE A 57 -0.90 -10.97 4.76
N SER A 58 0.44 -10.97 4.58
CA SER A 58 1.22 -9.84 4.07
C SER A 58 2.00 -10.26 2.82
N ASP A 59 1.83 -9.53 1.73
CA ASP A 59 2.56 -9.76 0.49
C ASP A 59 3.96 -9.12 0.45
N ASP A 60 4.23 -8.19 1.39
CA ASP A 60 5.53 -7.54 1.52
C ASP A 60 5.84 -7.18 2.99
N LYS A 61 7.08 -7.38 3.41
CA LYS A 61 7.57 -7.08 4.77
C LYS A 61 7.31 -5.65 5.25
N ARG A 62 7.12 -4.69 4.32
CA ARG A 62 6.77 -3.31 4.65
C ARG A 62 5.47 -3.20 5.41
N TYR A 63 4.53 -4.12 5.17
CA TYR A 63 3.23 -4.11 5.83
C TYR A 63 3.25 -4.71 7.23
N TRP A 64 4.41 -5.21 7.72
CA TRP A 64 4.52 -5.57 9.11
C TRP A 64 4.18 -4.39 10.05
N SER A 65 4.59 -3.17 9.69
CA SER A 65 4.23 -1.96 10.44
C SER A 65 2.70 -1.75 10.58
N VAL A 66 1.91 -2.22 9.62
CA VAL A 66 0.45 -2.18 9.67
C VAL A 66 -0.11 -3.24 10.60
N PHE A 67 0.43 -4.46 10.52
CA PHE A 67 -0.09 -5.60 11.27
C PHE A 67 0.47 -5.73 12.69
N LYS A 68 1.67 -5.20 12.96
CA LYS A 68 2.31 -5.28 14.28
C LYS A 68 1.40 -4.83 15.41
N PRO A 69 0.81 -3.62 15.40
CA PRO A 69 -0.05 -3.18 16.50
C PRO A 69 -1.31 -4.04 16.66
N ILE A 70 -1.82 -4.62 15.58
CA ILE A 70 -2.97 -5.54 15.61
C ILE A 70 -2.55 -6.88 16.24
N CYS A 71 -1.39 -7.41 15.82
CA CYS A 71 -0.86 -8.66 16.37
C CYS A 71 -0.50 -8.53 17.86
N GLU A 72 0.08 -7.41 18.27
CA GLU A 72 0.37 -7.11 19.68
C GLU A 72 -0.92 -7.08 20.52
N GLU A 73 -1.98 -6.45 20.02
CA GLU A 73 -3.27 -6.38 20.69
C GLU A 73 -3.94 -7.76 20.78
N LEU A 74 -3.96 -8.54 19.67
CA LEU A 74 -4.49 -9.90 19.68
C LEU A 74 -3.68 -10.82 20.61
N ASN A 75 -2.35 -10.69 20.61
CA ASN A 75 -1.48 -11.43 21.53
C ASN A 75 -1.76 -11.09 23.01
N SER A 76 -2.01 -9.83 23.33
CA SER A 76 -2.35 -9.42 24.70
C SER A 76 -3.66 -10.03 25.21
N ARG A 77 -4.56 -10.39 24.29
CA ARG A 77 -5.85 -11.05 24.56
C ARG A 77 -5.76 -12.58 24.53
N GLY A 78 -4.58 -13.16 24.28
CA GLY A 78 -4.39 -14.60 24.18
C GLY A 78 -5.04 -15.21 22.93
N VAL A 79 -5.14 -14.45 21.83
CA VAL A 79 -5.74 -14.90 20.57
C VAL A 79 -4.65 -15.39 19.63
N ASP A 80 -4.72 -16.67 19.27
CA ASP A 80 -3.77 -17.30 18.34
C ASP A 80 -3.98 -16.83 16.91
N VAL A 81 -2.90 -16.37 16.26
CA VAL A 81 -2.87 -15.86 14.90
C VAL A 81 -1.76 -16.54 14.11
N VAL A 82 -2.06 -17.00 12.91
CA VAL A 82 -1.08 -17.43 11.93
C VAL A 82 -0.79 -16.26 10.99
N TYR A 83 0.42 -15.71 11.06
CA TYR A 83 0.89 -14.64 10.17
C TYR A 83 1.65 -15.22 8.99
N MET A 84 1.07 -15.14 7.81
CA MET A 84 1.64 -15.64 6.57
C MET A 84 2.25 -14.50 5.78
N THR A 85 3.55 -14.59 5.46
CA THR A 85 4.23 -13.54 4.69
C THR A 85 4.87 -14.08 3.41
N ALA A 86 4.91 -13.21 2.38
CA ALA A 86 5.62 -13.47 1.14
C ALA A 86 7.09 -13.01 1.18
N SER A 87 7.58 -12.50 2.31
CA SER A 87 8.96 -12.02 2.48
C SER A 87 9.74 -12.93 3.43
N LYS A 88 10.94 -13.36 3.02
CA LYS A 88 11.80 -14.24 3.84
C LYS A 88 12.39 -13.57 5.06
N ASP A 89 12.58 -12.26 4.96
CA ASP A 89 13.18 -11.38 5.95
C ASP A 89 12.15 -10.43 6.56
N ASP A 90 10.91 -10.93 6.75
CA ASP A 90 9.85 -10.19 7.39
C ASP A 90 10.19 -9.97 8.88
N PRO A 91 10.10 -8.74 9.40
CA PRO A 91 10.38 -8.46 10.81
C PRO A 91 9.49 -9.23 11.80
N ALA A 92 8.35 -9.76 11.36
CA ALA A 92 7.49 -10.60 12.19
C ALA A 92 8.20 -11.84 12.74
N PHE A 93 9.26 -12.34 12.07
CA PHE A 93 10.03 -13.49 12.55
C PHE A 93 10.88 -13.20 13.78
N ASP A 94 11.22 -11.95 13.99
CA ASP A 94 12.07 -11.49 15.12
C ASP A 94 11.23 -11.09 16.34
N GLU A 95 9.89 -11.12 16.22
CA GLU A 95 8.99 -10.73 17.31
C GLU A 95 8.77 -11.88 18.31
N ASN A 96 8.74 -11.53 19.57
CA ASN A 96 8.49 -12.48 20.65
C ASN A 96 7.04 -12.37 21.16
N LEU A 97 6.08 -12.71 20.29
CA LEU A 97 4.65 -12.73 20.60
C LEU A 97 4.20 -14.18 20.77
N GLN A 98 3.69 -14.54 21.95
CA GLN A 98 3.37 -15.93 22.33
C GLN A 98 2.27 -16.53 21.46
N HIS A 99 1.32 -15.72 20.99
CA HIS A 99 0.15 -16.09 20.22
C HIS A 99 0.28 -15.77 18.73
N LEU A 100 1.51 -15.59 18.21
CA LEU A 100 1.81 -15.31 16.81
C LEU A 100 2.67 -16.45 16.23
N ASP A 101 2.13 -17.16 15.24
CA ASP A 101 2.88 -18.12 14.44
C ASP A 101 3.22 -17.49 13.08
N ALA A 102 4.43 -16.96 12.91
CA ALA A 102 4.88 -16.33 11.69
C ALA A 102 5.44 -17.36 10.70
N GLN A 103 4.93 -17.38 9.47
CA GLN A 103 5.25 -18.37 8.44
C GLN A 103 5.61 -17.71 7.11
N PHE A 104 6.78 -18.03 6.56
CA PHE A 104 7.11 -17.72 5.18
C PHE A 104 6.41 -18.69 4.23
N ILE A 105 5.53 -18.17 3.37
CA ILE A 105 4.74 -19.01 2.47
C ILE A 105 5.23 -19.01 1.01
N GLY A 106 6.33 -18.34 0.72
CA GLY A 106 6.90 -18.19 -0.63
C GLY A 106 6.72 -16.79 -1.18
N GLU A 107 7.42 -16.46 -2.24
CA GLU A 107 7.37 -15.15 -2.89
C GLU A 107 6.40 -15.15 -4.08
N GLY A 108 5.69 -14.06 -4.30
CA GLY A 108 4.84 -13.82 -5.47
C GLY A 108 3.81 -14.94 -5.69
N ASN A 109 3.79 -15.51 -6.89
CA ASN A 109 2.82 -16.54 -7.27
C ASN A 109 2.87 -17.82 -6.41
N ARG A 110 3.99 -18.09 -5.71
CA ARG A 110 4.07 -19.25 -4.79
C ARG A 110 3.24 -19.00 -3.54
N ALA A 111 3.28 -17.79 -3.01
CA ALA A 111 2.43 -17.38 -1.88
C ALA A 111 0.96 -17.49 -2.26
N PHE A 112 0.57 -16.88 -3.37
CA PHE A 112 -0.81 -16.92 -3.85
C PHE A 112 -1.31 -18.34 -4.11
N SER A 113 -0.46 -19.23 -4.63
CA SER A 113 -0.82 -20.64 -4.82
C SER A 113 -1.17 -21.34 -3.50
N LYS A 114 -0.48 -21.02 -2.40
CA LYS A 114 -0.83 -21.55 -1.08
C LYS A 114 -2.13 -20.99 -0.55
N LEU A 115 -2.32 -19.66 -0.69
CA LEU A 115 -3.53 -18.97 -0.26
C LEU A 115 -4.79 -19.45 -1.00
N ASN A 116 -4.66 -19.77 -2.29
CA ASN A 116 -5.77 -20.29 -3.11
C ASN A 116 -6.33 -21.63 -2.62
N PHE A 117 -5.57 -22.36 -1.78
CA PHE A 117 -5.97 -23.63 -1.14
C PHE A 117 -5.99 -23.54 0.39
N LEU A 118 -5.90 -22.35 0.94
CA LEU A 118 -5.92 -22.13 2.38
C LEU A 118 -7.23 -22.64 2.99
N ASN A 119 -7.14 -23.30 4.16
CA ASN A 119 -8.28 -23.72 4.96
C ASN A 119 -8.28 -22.92 6.28
N ALA A 120 -9.09 -21.86 6.34
CA ALA A 120 -9.17 -20.97 7.49
C ALA A 120 -10.59 -20.45 7.72
N THR A 121 -10.91 -20.06 8.93
CA THR A 121 -12.17 -19.38 9.21
C THR A 121 -12.11 -17.95 8.71
N MET A 122 -11.04 -17.20 9.03
CA MET A 122 -10.89 -15.83 8.63
C MET A 122 -9.51 -15.56 8.04
N LEU A 123 -9.44 -14.79 6.96
CA LEU A 123 -8.21 -14.23 6.41
C LEU A 123 -8.29 -12.72 6.39
N ILE A 124 -7.29 -12.08 7.02
CA ILE A 124 -7.11 -10.63 7.08
C ILE A 124 -5.92 -10.24 6.20
N SER A 125 -6.04 -9.24 5.36
CA SER A 125 -4.92 -8.74 4.54
C SER A 125 -5.06 -7.26 4.25
N THR A 126 -3.92 -6.61 3.92
CA THR A 126 -3.88 -5.26 3.36
C THR A 126 -3.60 -5.25 1.85
N THR A 127 -3.44 -6.43 1.24
CA THR A 127 -3.17 -6.59 -0.19
C THR A 127 -4.47 -6.46 -0.99
N PRO A 128 -4.60 -5.49 -1.90
CA PRO A 128 -5.77 -5.38 -2.78
C PRO A 128 -5.74 -6.45 -3.88
N GLY A 129 -6.86 -6.62 -4.59
CA GLY A 129 -6.94 -7.48 -5.78
C GLY A 129 -7.21 -8.96 -5.49
N LEU A 130 -7.80 -9.29 -4.34
CA LEU A 130 -8.34 -10.62 -4.06
C LEU A 130 -9.30 -11.04 -5.17
N ASP A 131 -9.13 -12.23 -5.70
CA ASP A 131 -9.91 -12.87 -6.79
C ASP A 131 -9.84 -12.18 -8.17
N VAL A 132 -9.04 -11.12 -8.30
CA VAL A 132 -8.86 -10.40 -9.57
C VAL A 132 -7.83 -11.09 -10.46
N PHE A 133 -6.63 -11.36 -9.96
CA PHE A 133 -5.53 -11.94 -10.72
C PHE A 133 -5.14 -13.33 -10.21
N GLN A 134 -3.89 -13.50 -9.75
CA GLN A 134 -3.34 -14.78 -9.33
C GLN A 134 -3.81 -15.23 -7.95
N TRP A 135 -4.11 -14.28 -7.08
CA TRP A 135 -4.66 -14.56 -5.76
C TRP A 135 -6.16 -14.76 -5.84
N LYS A 136 -6.60 -16.02 -5.78
CA LYS A 136 -8.01 -16.41 -5.82
C LYS A 136 -8.57 -16.63 -4.43
N ARG A 137 -9.87 -16.38 -4.26
CA ARG A 137 -10.56 -16.78 -3.02
C ARG A 137 -10.51 -18.31 -2.87
N SER A 138 -10.00 -18.79 -1.75
CA SER A 138 -10.13 -20.20 -1.40
C SER A 138 -11.58 -20.53 -1.03
N LYS A 139 -12.08 -21.65 -1.51
CA LYS A 139 -13.41 -22.17 -1.13
C LYS A 139 -13.49 -22.61 0.34
N ASN A 140 -12.34 -22.79 0.97
CA ASN A 140 -12.21 -23.25 2.35
C ASN A 140 -11.90 -22.11 3.35
N VAL A 141 -11.92 -20.86 2.90
CA VAL A 141 -11.86 -19.67 3.76
C VAL A 141 -13.26 -19.06 3.84
N ASP A 142 -13.79 -18.95 5.04
CA ASP A 142 -15.17 -18.52 5.23
C ASP A 142 -15.34 -17.02 5.07
N TYR A 143 -14.30 -16.21 5.45
CA TYR A 143 -14.44 -14.74 5.50
C TYR A 143 -13.13 -14.01 5.24
N TYR A 144 -13.16 -13.00 4.37
CA TYR A 144 -12.02 -12.19 3.98
C TYR A 144 -12.18 -10.73 4.43
N VAL A 145 -11.21 -10.23 5.17
CA VAL A 145 -11.21 -8.87 5.72
C VAL A 145 -10.04 -8.08 5.15
N HIS A 146 -10.33 -6.88 4.64
CA HIS A 146 -9.29 -5.94 4.25
C HIS A 146 -9.04 -4.90 5.34
N VAL A 147 -7.78 -4.71 5.70
CA VAL A 147 -7.31 -3.67 6.63
C VAL A 147 -6.59 -2.59 5.83
N LEU A 148 -6.92 -1.33 6.05
CA LEU A 148 -6.23 -0.23 5.39
C LEU A 148 -4.83 -0.04 5.94
N HIS A 149 -3.88 0.27 5.05
CA HIS A 149 -2.50 0.58 5.42
C HIS A 149 -2.19 2.09 5.40
N ALA A 150 -3.19 2.93 5.12
CA ALA A 150 -3.07 4.39 5.12
C ALA A 150 -4.44 5.04 5.28
N ALA A 151 -4.49 6.29 5.74
CA ALA A 151 -5.71 7.08 5.78
C ALA A 151 -6.13 7.64 4.42
N SER A 152 -5.31 7.49 3.39
CA SER A 152 -5.65 7.87 2.02
C SER A 152 -6.78 6.98 1.49
N ASN A 153 -7.44 7.47 0.45
CA ASN A 153 -8.63 6.81 -0.07
C ASN A 153 -8.31 5.46 -0.76
N THR A 154 -9.27 4.53 -0.70
CA THR A 154 -9.16 3.17 -1.27
C THR A 154 -9.26 3.14 -2.79
N CYS A 155 -9.75 4.21 -3.42
CA CYS A 155 -9.88 4.29 -4.88
C CYS A 155 -8.54 4.43 -5.62
N GLY A 156 -7.43 4.62 -4.90
CA GLY A 156 -6.07 4.50 -5.40
C GLY A 156 -5.58 3.07 -5.58
N TYR A 157 -6.36 2.05 -5.24
CA TYR A 157 -6.06 0.68 -5.61
C TYR A 157 -6.33 0.43 -7.09
N HIS A 158 -5.57 -0.49 -7.69
CA HIS A 158 -5.88 -0.98 -9.03
C HIS A 158 -7.32 -1.48 -9.10
N MET A 159 -7.93 -1.37 -10.29
CA MET A 159 -9.32 -1.73 -10.54
C MET A 159 -9.71 -3.04 -9.90
N PHE A 160 -10.89 -3.04 -9.26
CA PHE A 160 -11.49 -4.17 -8.54
C PHE A 160 -10.74 -4.56 -7.26
N GLY A 161 -9.93 -3.64 -6.71
CA GLY A 161 -9.02 -3.92 -5.57
C GLY A 161 -9.72 -4.50 -4.35
N LEU A 162 -10.92 -4.04 -4.03
CA LEU A 162 -11.70 -4.48 -2.86
C LEU A 162 -12.96 -5.28 -3.20
N ASP A 163 -13.26 -5.53 -4.47
CA ASP A 163 -14.56 -6.05 -4.91
C ASP A 163 -14.93 -7.39 -4.28
N TYR A 164 -13.96 -8.23 -4.01
CA TYR A 164 -14.18 -9.60 -3.52
C TYR A 164 -13.85 -9.79 -2.03
N TYR A 165 -13.64 -8.73 -1.28
CA TYR A 165 -13.58 -8.81 0.18
C TYR A 165 -14.99 -8.82 0.78
N ASP A 166 -15.16 -9.54 1.90
CA ASP A 166 -16.42 -9.58 2.64
C ASP A 166 -16.58 -8.38 3.57
N ALA A 167 -15.45 -7.92 4.14
CA ALA A 167 -15.40 -6.72 4.97
C ALA A 167 -14.20 -5.84 4.65
N VAL A 168 -14.33 -4.54 4.91
CA VAL A 168 -13.25 -3.56 4.87
C VAL A 168 -13.26 -2.75 6.17
N LEU A 169 -12.12 -2.73 6.86
CA LEU A 169 -11.92 -1.92 8.05
C LEU A 169 -11.45 -0.55 7.62
N ILE A 170 -12.28 0.47 7.82
CA ILE A 170 -12.11 1.82 7.29
C ILE A 170 -11.71 2.82 8.37
N SER A 171 -11.19 3.99 7.97
CA SER A 171 -10.73 5.02 8.90
C SER A 171 -11.50 6.33 8.85
N GLY A 172 -12.31 6.55 7.82
CA GLY A 172 -13.08 7.78 7.63
C GLY A 172 -14.24 7.60 6.65
N ASN A 173 -15.18 8.53 6.69
CA ASN A 173 -16.40 8.48 5.88
C ASN A 173 -16.16 8.58 4.37
N HIS A 174 -15.00 9.12 3.95
CA HIS A 174 -14.60 9.16 2.55
C HIS A 174 -14.41 7.75 1.98
N HIS A 175 -13.89 6.79 2.76
CA HIS A 175 -13.79 5.40 2.35
C HIS A 175 -15.16 4.76 2.15
N GLU A 176 -16.08 4.96 3.07
CA GLU A 176 -17.44 4.42 2.95
C GLU A 176 -18.12 4.95 1.70
N ARG A 177 -18.10 6.28 1.50
CA ARG A 177 -18.70 6.92 0.31
C ARG A 177 -18.19 6.28 -0.98
N ASP A 178 -16.87 6.15 -1.13
CA ASP A 178 -16.24 5.69 -2.36
C ASP A 178 -16.49 4.18 -2.59
N ILE A 179 -16.40 3.36 -1.53
CA ILE A 179 -16.69 1.92 -1.62
C ILE A 179 -18.16 1.69 -1.99
N ARG A 180 -19.12 2.40 -1.36
CA ARG A 180 -20.54 2.30 -1.69
C ARG A 180 -20.86 2.75 -3.12
N ALA A 181 -20.16 3.79 -3.61
CA ALA A 181 -20.30 4.24 -4.99
C ALA A 181 -19.82 3.16 -5.99
N LEU A 182 -18.67 2.53 -5.75
CA LEU A 182 -18.15 1.44 -6.58
C LEU A 182 -19.06 0.21 -6.56
N GLU A 183 -19.56 -0.18 -5.39
CA GLU A 183 -20.53 -1.28 -5.26
C GLU A 183 -21.77 -1.04 -6.12
N LYS A 184 -22.31 0.18 -6.08
CA LYS A 184 -23.49 0.57 -6.87
C LYS A 184 -23.19 0.54 -8.38
N ILE A 185 -22.07 1.12 -8.81
CA ILE A 185 -21.68 1.18 -10.23
C ILE A 185 -21.49 -0.23 -10.80
N ARG A 186 -20.88 -1.14 -10.02
CA ARG A 186 -20.52 -2.49 -10.44
C ARG A 186 -21.60 -3.54 -10.10
N ASN A 187 -22.71 -3.11 -9.50
CA ASN A 187 -23.79 -4.00 -9.03
C ASN A 187 -23.26 -5.14 -8.13
N LEU A 188 -22.41 -4.78 -7.16
CA LEU A 188 -21.83 -5.71 -6.19
C LEU A 188 -22.69 -5.78 -4.92
N PRO A 189 -22.63 -6.90 -4.20
CA PRO A 189 -23.21 -6.97 -2.86
C PRO A 189 -22.48 -5.98 -1.92
N ALA A 190 -23.24 -5.38 -1.00
CA ALA A 190 -22.67 -4.48 -0.01
C ALA A 190 -21.75 -5.24 0.94
N LYS A 191 -20.50 -4.78 1.07
CA LYS A 191 -19.53 -5.29 2.03
C LYS A 191 -19.86 -4.80 3.44
N GLU A 192 -19.40 -5.52 4.43
CA GLU A 192 -19.36 -4.99 5.80
C GLU A 192 -18.27 -3.92 5.89
N LEU A 193 -18.64 -2.68 6.27
CA LEU A 193 -17.70 -1.59 6.50
C LEU A 193 -17.68 -1.27 7.98
N VAL A 194 -16.48 -1.30 8.58
CA VAL A 194 -16.32 -1.06 10.01
C VAL A 194 -15.29 0.04 10.25
N MET A 195 -15.72 1.09 10.95
CA MET A 195 -14.86 2.21 11.29
C MET A 195 -13.96 1.84 12.46
N VAL A 196 -12.66 1.67 12.19
CA VAL A 196 -11.66 1.28 13.20
C VAL A 196 -10.54 2.30 13.37
N GLY A 197 -10.30 3.17 12.41
CA GLY A 197 -9.15 4.06 12.38
C GLY A 197 -7.97 3.44 11.61
N VAL A 198 -6.74 3.89 11.92
CA VAL A 198 -5.51 3.43 11.24
C VAL A 198 -4.50 2.98 12.29
N PRO A 199 -4.45 1.67 12.63
CA PRO A 199 -3.54 1.13 13.67
C PRO A 199 -2.08 1.53 13.49
N TYR A 200 -1.59 1.51 12.27
CA TYR A 200 -0.24 1.91 11.89
C TYR A 200 0.06 3.38 12.24
N MET A 201 -0.86 4.31 11.93
CA MET A 201 -0.68 5.73 12.23
C MET A 201 -0.74 6.01 13.73
N ASP A 202 -1.59 5.29 14.48
CA ASP A 202 -1.62 5.36 15.94
C ASP A 202 -0.27 4.92 16.54
N ALA A 203 0.31 3.83 16.03
CA ALA A 203 1.64 3.37 16.44
C ALA A 203 2.74 4.40 16.11
N MET A 204 2.67 5.05 14.94
CA MET A 204 3.60 6.13 14.59
C MET A 204 3.49 7.33 15.53
N VAL A 205 2.29 7.75 15.92
CA VAL A 205 2.08 8.84 16.90
C VAL A 205 2.66 8.46 18.26
N ASN A 206 2.42 7.25 18.72
CA ASN A 206 2.98 6.76 19.99
C ASN A 206 4.51 6.75 19.95
N ARG A 207 5.11 6.28 18.85
CA ARG A 207 6.55 6.31 18.62
C ARG A 207 7.10 7.75 18.61
N LEU A 208 6.36 8.68 17.97
CA LEU A 208 6.73 10.10 17.93
C LEU A 208 6.70 10.73 19.32
N ALA A 209 5.70 10.43 20.12
CA ALA A 209 5.58 10.92 21.50
C ALA A 209 6.68 10.38 22.42
N ALA A 210 7.13 9.14 22.20
CA ALA A 210 8.21 8.51 22.97
C ALA A 210 9.62 8.91 22.50
N ALA A 211 9.76 9.52 21.33
CA ALA A 211 11.06 9.85 20.76
C ALA A 211 11.72 11.04 21.50
N PRO A 212 13.05 11.00 21.76
CA PRO A 212 13.76 12.09 22.43
C PRO A 212 13.66 13.39 21.61
N PRO A 213 13.72 14.58 22.22
CA PRO A 213 13.74 15.84 21.48
C PRO A 213 14.87 15.90 20.45
N LEU A 214 14.63 16.59 19.33
CA LEU A 214 15.66 16.83 18.33
C LEU A 214 16.64 17.89 18.86
N GLU A 215 17.92 17.55 18.91
CA GLU A 215 18.95 18.42 19.48
C GLU A 215 19.33 19.61 18.60
N ASN A 216 19.19 19.47 17.28
CA ASN A 216 19.62 20.48 16.33
C ASN A 216 18.49 20.88 15.38
N LYS A 217 18.27 22.19 15.22
CA LYS A 217 17.16 22.75 14.46
C LYS A 217 17.65 23.53 13.23
N GLU A 218 18.58 22.95 12.48
CA GLU A 218 18.76 23.45 11.13
C GLU A 218 17.50 23.15 10.32
N ARG A 219 16.97 24.16 9.59
CA ARG A 219 15.80 23.98 8.74
C ARG A 219 16.07 22.89 7.71
N THR A 220 15.25 21.87 7.73
CA THR A 220 15.44 20.66 6.95
C THR A 220 14.28 20.43 6.00
N VAL A 221 14.57 20.27 4.72
CA VAL A 221 13.61 19.96 3.66
C VAL A 221 13.79 18.51 3.22
N LEU A 222 12.70 17.75 3.24
CA LEU A 222 12.68 16.38 2.75
C LEU A 222 12.10 16.35 1.33
N LEU A 223 12.87 15.92 0.35
CA LEU A 223 12.41 15.61 -0.99
C LEU A 223 12.19 14.10 -1.08
N ALA A 224 10.94 13.65 -1.05
CA ALA A 224 10.58 12.23 -1.09
C ALA A 224 9.57 11.95 -2.22
N PRO A 225 10.08 11.83 -3.46
CA PRO A 225 9.26 11.60 -4.63
C PRO A 225 8.77 10.14 -4.72
N SER A 226 7.71 9.93 -5.49
CA SER A 226 7.38 8.62 -6.05
C SER A 226 8.37 8.22 -7.15
N TRP A 227 8.05 7.19 -7.92
CA TRP A 227 8.86 6.70 -9.03
C TRP A 227 8.04 6.70 -10.33
N GLY A 228 8.72 6.52 -11.47
CA GLY A 228 8.11 6.50 -12.80
C GLY A 228 8.17 7.86 -13.50
N LYS A 229 7.76 7.87 -14.75
CA LYS A 229 7.91 9.03 -15.66
C LYS A 229 7.26 10.32 -15.16
N SER A 230 6.19 10.20 -14.38
CA SER A 230 5.46 11.33 -13.80
C SER A 230 6.01 11.78 -12.44
N SER A 231 7.07 11.15 -11.93
CA SER A 231 7.66 11.54 -10.64
C SER A 231 8.36 12.90 -10.72
N ILE A 232 8.49 13.55 -9.55
CA ILE A 232 9.13 14.86 -9.43
C ILE A 232 10.59 14.85 -9.91
N LEU A 233 11.35 13.76 -9.67
CA LEU A 233 12.74 13.64 -10.15
C LEU A 233 12.83 13.47 -11.66
N ASN A 234 11.87 12.78 -12.29
CA ASN A 234 11.82 12.68 -13.74
C ASN A 234 11.39 14.00 -14.40
N LYS A 235 10.51 14.78 -13.74
CA LYS A 235 10.01 16.04 -14.27
C LYS A 235 11.02 17.17 -14.16
N PHE A 236 11.71 17.28 -13.02
CA PHE A 236 12.57 18.43 -12.71
C PHE A 236 14.08 18.09 -12.68
N GLY A 237 14.44 16.80 -12.57
CA GLY A 237 15.84 16.33 -12.63
C GLY A 237 16.78 17.09 -11.71
N ASP A 238 17.91 17.55 -12.28
CA ASP A 238 18.94 18.31 -11.58
C ASP A 238 18.44 19.64 -11.02
N GLU A 239 17.46 20.25 -11.69
CA GLU A 239 16.98 21.59 -11.37
C GLU A 239 16.40 21.64 -9.95
N ILE A 240 15.59 20.64 -9.55
CA ILE A 240 15.00 20.63 -8.21
C ILE A 240 16.06 20.54 -7.11
N ILE A 241 17.08 19.68 -7.27
CA ILE A 241 18.13 19.49 -6.26
C ILE A 241 18.99 20.75 -6.18
N LYS A 242 19.37 21.33 -7.32
CA LYS A 242 20.15 22.55 -7.39
C LYS A 242 19.42 23.71 -6.70
N THR A 243 18.16 23.95 -7.05
CA THR A 243 17.35 25.02 -6.46
C THR A 243 17.13 24.81 -4.96
N LEU A 244 16.95 23.56 -4.51
CA LEU A 244 16.88 23.25 -3.08
C LEU A 244 18.16 23.61 -2.35
N LEU A 245 19.33 23.30 -2.90
CA LEU A 245 20.63 23.66 -2.31
C LEU A 245 20.86 25.17 -2.24
N GLU A 246 20.32 25.91 -3.21
CA GLU A 246 20.38 27.38 -3.24
C GLU A 246 19.55 28.05 -2.11
N THR A 247 18.56 27.33 -1.54
CA THR A 247 17.78 27.81 -0.37
C THR A 247 18.65 28.00 0.87
N GLY A 248 19.77 27.30 0.96
CA GLY A 248 20.65 27.28 2.12
C GLY A 248 20.20 26.34 3.24
N TYR A 249 19.10 25.61 3.09
CA TYR A 249 18.59 24.63 4.04
C TYR A 249 19.35 23.30 3.97
N HIS A 250 19.17 22.47 4.98
CA HIS A 250 19.59 21.07 4.91
C HIS A 250 18.58 20.28 4.08
N ILE A 251 19.06 19.57 3.07
CA ILE A 251 18.22 18.82 2.13
C ILE A 251 18.42 17.34 2.35
N ILE A 252 17.31 16.61 2.54
CA ILE A 252 17.30 15.16 2.53
C ILE A 252 16.56 14.72 1.26
N VAL A 253 17.22 13.96 0.40
CA VAL A 253 16.59 13.32 -0.76
C VAL A 253 16.39 11.86 -0.45
N ARG A 254 15.12 11.43 -0.45
CA ARG A 254 14.70 10.06 -0.17
C ARG A 254 13.90 9.53 -1.36
N PRO A 255 14.55 9.04 -2.42
CA PRO A 255 13.85 8.45 -3.55
C PRO A 255 13.07 7.20 -3.15
N HIS A 256 12.01 6.91 -3.87
CA HIS A 256 11.30 5.64 -3.72
C HIS A 256 12.27 4.47 -4.00
N PRO A 257 12.25 3.37 -3.22
CA PRO A 257 13.18 2.24 -3.44
C PRO A 257 13.16 1.69 -4.88
N GLN A 258 11.99 1.73 -5.55
CA GLN A 258 11.86 1.29 -6.93
C GLN A 258 12.67 2.15 -7.92
N SER A 259 12.92 3.43 -7.64
CA SER A 259 13.71 4.29 -8.52
C SER A 259 15.14 3.77 -8.72
N PHE A 260 15.73 3.12 -7.70
CA PHE A 260 17.07 2.55 -7.81
C PHE A 260 17.16 1.34 -8.75
N THR A 261 16.04 0.71 -9.08
CA THR A 261 15.96 -0.41 -10.03
C THR A 261 15.38 -0.01 -11.37
N SER A 262 14.26 0.71 -11.37
CA SER A 262 13.54 1.07 -12.60
C SER A 262 14.09 2.31 -13.29
N GLU A 263 14.82 3.17 -12.54
CA GLU A 263 15.34 4.47 -12.99
C GLU A 263 16.84 4.62 -12.64
N ALA A 264 17.57 3.49 -12.68
CA ALA A 264 18.95 3.41 -12.20
C ALA A 264 19.87 4.47 -12.83
N ASP A 265 19.73 4.75 -14.14
CA ASP A 265 20.55 5.73 -14.85
C ASP A 265 20.32 7.15 -14.31
N LEU A 266 19.07 7.55 -14.11
CA LEU A 266 18.70 8.85 -13.50
C LEU A 266 19.26 8.95 -12.09
N MET A 267 19.08 7.90 -11.28
CA MET A 267 19.55 7.90 -9.89
C MET A 267 21.07 7.98 -9.79
N ASN A 268 21.78 7.23 -10.63
CA ASN A 268 23.25 7.28 -10.69
C ASN A 268 23.76 8.66 -11.13
N HIS A 269 23.11 9.27 -12.13
CA HIS A 269 23.42 10.63 -12.58
C HIS A 269 23.24 11.63 -11.43
N LEU A 270 22.06 11.67 -10.79
CA LEU A 270 21.75 12.64 -9.73
C LEU A 270 22.68 12.49 -8.52
N ILE A 271 22.97 11.26 -8.08
CA ILE A 271 23.86 11.01 -6.95
C ILE A 271 25.32 11.38 -7.27
N THR A 272 25.74 11.22 -8.53
CA THR A 272 27.09 11.59 -8.97
C THR A 272 27.24 13.10 -9.06
N GLU A 273 26.26 13.79 -9.62
CA GLU A 273 26.27 15.25 -9.77
C GLU A 273 26.10 15.95 -8.43
N PHE A 274 25.27 15.41 -7.54
CA PHE A 274 24.98 15.97 -6.21
C PHE A 274 25.35 14.97 -5.11
N PRO A 275 26.64 14.76 -4.81
CA PRO A 275 27.05 13.81 -3.77
C PRO A 275 26.64 14.30 -2.35
N ASN A 276 26.61 13.39 -1.41
CA ASN A 276 26.41 13.74 0.01
C ASN A 276 27.36 14.85 0.45
N SER A 277 26.84 15.81 1.18
CA SER A 277 27.57 16.97 1.69
C SER A 277 27.04 17.39 3.06
N LYS A 278 27.55 18.49 3.64
CA LYS A 278 26.99 19.05 4.87
C LYS A 278 25.54 19.50 4.73
N ARG A 279 25.08 19.78 3.51
CA ARG A 279 23.73 20.29 3.23
C ARG A 279 22.86 19.34 2.43
N LEU A 280 23.39 18.22 1.96
CA LEU A 280 22.66 17.22 1.16
C LEU A 280 22.90 15.83 1.69
N GLU A 281 21.82 15.13 1.99
CA GLU A 281 21.80 13.73 2.40
C GLU A 281 20.95 12.91 1.43
N TRP A 282 21.52 11.82 0.89
CA TRP A 282 20.75 10.78 0.20
C TRP A 282 20.35 9.71 1.21
N ASN A 283 19.08 9.67 1.57
CA ASN A 283 18.57 8.73 2.55
C ASN A 283 18.01 7.47 1.88
N ARG A 284 18.43 6.30 2.38
CA ARG A 284 18.01 4.97 1.91
C ARG A 284 17.56 4.05 3.03
N ASP A 285 17.28 4.59 4.20
CA ASP A 285 16.85 3.78 5.35
C ASP A 285 15.55 3.03 5.01
N SER A 286 15.39 1.83 5.54
CA SER A 286 14.15 1.07 5.37
C SER A 286 12.97 1.72 6.10
N ASP A 287 13.25 2.35 7.25
CA ASP A 287 12.29 3.09 8.06
C ASP A 287 12.32 4.59 7.70
N ASN A 288 11.16 5.19 7.54
CA ASN A 288 11.02 6.62 7.21
C ASN A 288 10.79 7.52 8.43
N PHE A 289 10.65 6.94 9.63
CA PHE A 289 10.26 7.66 10.84
C PHE A 289 11.16 8.85 11.15
N ASP A 290 12.48 8.65 11.18
CA ASP A 290 13.42 9.70 11.57
C ASP A 290 13.55 10.81 10.54
N VAL A 291 13.52 10.50 9.25
CA VAL A 291 13.58 11.53 8.20
C VAL A 291 12.32 12.38 8.16
N LEU A 292 11.13 11.78 8.39
CA LEU A 292 9.88 12.53 8.51
C LEU A 292 9.86 13.41 9.75
N ARG A 293 10.36 12.87 10.87
CA ARG A 293 10.41 13.59 12.14
C ARG A 293 11.32 14.83 12.08
N ARG A 294 12.54 14.69 11.54
CA ARG A 294 13.57 15.74 11.53
C ARG A 294 13.41 16.76 10.41
N SER A 295 12.58 16.50 9.40
CA SER A 295 12.28 17.50 8.36
C SER A 295 11.20 18.49 8.83
N ASP A 296 11.30 19.72 8.37
CA ASP A 296 10.31 20.79 8.66
C ASP A 296 9.22 20.89 7.61
N ILE A 297 9.53 20.43 6.40
CA ILE A 297 8.60 20.37 5.27
C ILE A 297 8.95 19.19 4.37
N LEU A 298 7.93 18.60 3.76
CA LEU A 298 8.04 17.56 2.74
C LEU A 298 7.73 18.15 1.36
N ILE A 299 8.59 17.86 0.39
CA ILE A 299 8.31 18.07 -1.03
C ILE A 299 8.13 16.69 -1.67
N SER A 300 6.98 16.47 -2.29
CA SER A 300 6.64 15.20 -2.90
C SER A 300 5.73 15.39 -4.12
N ASP A 301 5.22 14.31 -4.65
CA ASP A 301 4.23 14.27 -5.73
C ASP A 301 2.94 13.59 -5.26
N PHE A 302 2.48 12.53 -5.95
CA PHE A 302 1.30 11.75 -5.58
C PHE A 302 1.60 10.58 -4.60
N SER A 303 2.75 10.59 -3.94
CA SER A 303 3.15 9.54 -2.99
C SER A 303 2.31 9.56 -1.71
N GLY A 304 1.92 8.39 -1.22
CA GLY A 304 1.16 8.23 0.04
C GLY A 304 1.87 8.78 1.29
N ILE A 305 3.20 8.94 1.24
CA ILE A 305 4.01 9.53 2.33
C ILE A 305 3.56 10.96 2.71
N VAL A 306 2.92 11.67 1.77
CA VAL A 306 2.34 13.00 2.00
C VAL A 306 1.35 12.97 3.16
N TYR A 307 0.51 11.93 3.22
CA TYR A 307 -0.51 11.81 4.27
C TYR A 307 0.07 11.33 5.59
N ASP A 308 1.02 10.39 5.57
CA ASP A 308 1.76 10.01 6.79
C ASP A 308 2.44 11.25 7.40
N TYR A 309 3.09 12.07 6.55
CA TYR A 309 3.76 13.28 6.98
C TYR A 309 2.78 14.33 7.55
N SER A 310 1.73 14.64 6.82
CA SER A 310 0.79 15.68 7.24
C SER A 310 -0.07 15.25 8.42
N LEU A 311 -0.58 14.03 8.44
CA LEU A 311 -1.53 13.60 9.46
C LEU A 311 -0.85 13.17 10.77
N VAL A 312 0.32 12.49 10.70
CA VAL A 312 1.06 12.04 11.89
C VAL A 312 1.93 13.14 12.46
N TYR A 313 2.75 13.81 11.61
CA TYR A 313 3.71 14.82 12.06
C TYR A 313 3.12 16.24 12.07
N ARG A 314 1.90 16.43 11.55
CA ARG A 314 1.13 17.70 11.54
C ARG A 314 1.90 18.85 10.88
N LYS A 315 2.56 18.53 9.76
CA LYS A 315 3.37 19.47 9.00
C LYS A 315 2.84 19.66 7.59
N PRO A 316 2.95 20.87 7.00
CA PRO A 316 2.53 21.13 5.63
C PRO A 316 3.46 20.49 4.61
N VAL A 317 2.99 20.40 3.37
CA VAL A 317 3.73 19.83 2.25
C VAL A 317 3.85 20.83 1.10
N ILE A 318 4.80 20.54 0.20
CA ILE A 318 4.81 21.08 -1.15
C ILE A 318 4.63 19.90 -2.09
N TYR A 319 3.63 19.98 -2.96
CA TYR A 319 3.34 18.92 -3.92
C TYR A 319 3.64 19.37 -5.34
N ALA A 320 4.30 18.52 -6.12
CA ALA A 320 4.66 18.87 -7.48
C ALA A 320 3.44 18.87 -8.40
N ASP A 321 3.45 19.77 -9.40
CA ASP A 321 2.53 19.77 -10.52
C ASP A 321 2.89 18.62 -11.46
N VAL A 322 2.36 17.44 -11.20
CA VAL A 322 2.56 16.22 -11.98
C VAL A 322 1.21 15.64 -12.39
N GLU A 323 1.14 15.10 -13.58
CA GLU A 323 -0.05 14.43 -14.06
C GLU A 323 -0.18 13.05 -13.41
N PHE A 324 -1.36 12.77 -12.87
CA PHE A 324 -1.71 11.47 -12.34
C PHE A 324 -2.69 10.79 -13.29
N ASP A 325 -2.29 9.64 -13.85
CA ASP A 325 -3.17 8.79 -14.66
C ASP A 325 -3.97 7.89 -13.72
N ASP A 326 -5.27 8.15 -13.57
CA ASP A 326 -6.19 7.38 -12.75
C ASP A 326 -6.81 6.18 -13.47
N SER A 327 -6.56 6.03 -14.77
CA SER A 327 -7.15 4.99 -15.61
C SER A 327 -6.91 3.54 -15.16
N PRO A 328 -5.79 3.19 -14.48
CA PRO A 328 -5.59 1.85 -13.93
C PRO A 328 -6.26 1.60 -12.57
N TYR A 329 -6.85 2.63 -11.96
CA TYR A 329 -7.31 2.62 -10.57
C TYR A 329 -8.84 2.63 -10.46
N ASP A 330 -9.33 2.26 -9.29
CA ASP A 330 -10.77 2.30 -8.98
C ASP A 330 -11.34 3.73 -9.03
N ALA A 331 -10.50 4.74 -8.86
CA ALA A 331 -10.85 6.16 -8.99
C ALA A 331 -11.45 6.51 -10.36
N TRP A 332 -11.03 5.83 -11.44
CA TRP A 332 -11.55 6.02 -12.78
C TRP A 332 -13.08 5.85 -12.93
N TRP A 333 -13.68 5.06 -12.04
CA TRP A 333 -15.10 4.77 -12.04
C TRP A 333 -15.94 5.81 -11.31
N LEU A 334 -15.32 6.74 -10.61
CA LEU A 334 -16.02 7.69 -9.74
C LEU A 334 -16.14 9.06 -10.39
N ASP A 335 -17.31 9.66 -10.28
CA ASP A 335 -17.56 11.04 -10.73
C ASP A 335 -16.98 12.09 -9.72
N THR A 336 -16.49 11.64 -8.56
CA THR A 336 -15.89 12.51 -7.56
C THR A 336 -14.40 12.69 -7.81
N PRO A 337 -13.83 13.89 -7.53
CA PRO A 337 -12.40 14.10 -7.66
C PRO A 337 -11.62 13.06 -6.83
N PHE A 338 -10.52 12.57 -7.41
CA PHE A 338 -9.63 11.63 -6.71
C PHE A 338 -9.10 12.28 -5.42
N TRP A 339 -9.56 11.76 -4.30
CA TRP A 339 -9.36 12.39 -2.98
C TRP A 339 -7.89 12.69 -2.65
N PRO A 340 -6.89 11.81 -2.93
CA PRO A 340 -5.48 12.12 -2.69
C PRO A 340 -5.00 13.37 -3.43
N ILE A 341 -5.48 13.62 -4.63
CA ILE A 341 -5.12 14.83 -5.39
C ILE A 341 -5.91 16.03 -4.91
N ALA A 342 -7.22 15.87 -4.69
CA ALA A 342 -8.12 16.94 -4.28
C ALA A 342 -7.83 17.51 -2.88
N SER A 343 -7.19 16.72 -2.00
CA SER A 343 -6.83 17.14 -0.64
C SER A 343 -5.47 17.85 -0.55
N LEU A 344 -4.57 17.69 -1.54
CA LEU A 344 -3.24 18.33 -1.51
C LEU A 344 -3.28 19.86 -1.30
N PRO A 345 -4.15 20.64 -2.00
CA PRO A 345 -4.24 22.09 -1.79
C PRO A 345 -4.66 22.50 -0.36
N LYS A 346 -5.32 21.61 0.38
CA LYS A 346 -5.70 21.86 1.77
C LYS A 346 -4.50 21.84 2.72
N ILE A 347 -3.49 21.04 2.41
CA ILE A 347 -2.35 20.77 3.31
C ILE A 347 -1.03 21.36 2.83
N GLY A 348 -1.02 22.06 1.68
CA GLY A 348 0.19 22.64 1.16
C GLY A 348 0.05 23.41 -0.15
N LYS A 349 1.18 23.75 -0.73
CA LYS A 349 1.28 24.50 -1.99
C LYS A 349 1.81 23.65 -3.13
N GLN A 350 1.35 23.99 -4.33
CA GLN A 350 1.82 23.35 -5.56
C GLN A 350 3.16 23.94 -6.00
N LEU A 351 4.12 23.06 -6.31
CA LEU A 351 5.37 23.38 -6.98
C LEU A 351 5.18 23.26 -8.49
N THR A 352 5.43 24.35 -9.19
CA THR A 352 5.39 24.45 -10.65
C THR A 352 6.74 24.92 -11.18
N LYS A 353 6.96 24.85 -12.50
CA LYS A 353 8.16 25.45 -13.11
C LYS A 353 8.25 26.95 -12.86
N ASP A 354 7.12 27.65 -12.85
CA ASP A 354 7.08 29.10 -12.71
C ASP A 354 7.47 29.58 -11.32
N ASN A 355 7.17 28.79 -10.27
CA ASN A 355 7.50 29.18 -8.89
C ASN A 355 8.77 28.50 -8.35
N MET A 356 9.42 27.66 -9.13
CA MET A 356 10.67 26.96 -8.75
C MET A 356 11.77 27.94 -8.34
N GLN A 357 11.89 29.07 -9.04
CA GLN A 357 12.91 30.08 -8.75
C GLN A 357 12.73 30.75 -7.38
N ASN A 358 11.50 30.71 -6.84
CA ASN A 358 11.14 31.27 -5.53
C ASN A 358 10.90 30.16 -4.49
N LEU A 359 11.62 29.02 -4.62
CA LEU A 359 11.39 27.84 -3.82
C LEU A 359 11.60 28.09 -2.31
N LYS A 360 12.55 28.97 -1.95
CA LYS A 360 12.77 29.35 -0.55
C LYS A 360 11.56 30.03 0.06
N GLU A 361 11.02 31.03 -0.60
CA GLU A 361 9.82 31.75 -0.17
C GLU A 361 8.59 30.84 -0.14
N LEU A 362 8.50 29.92 -1.10
CA LEU A 362 7.44 28.91 -1.13
C LEU A 362 7.50 28.03 0.11
N ILE A 363 8.68 27.51 0.47
CA ILE A 363 8.93 26.69 1.66
C ILE A 363 8.56 27.46 2.92
N ASP A 364 9.11 28.67 3.10
CA ASP A 364 8.91 29.48 4.30
C ASP A 364 7.43 29.81 4.50
N SER A 365 6.75 30.21 3.43
CA SER A 365 5.31 30.52 3.47
C SER A 365 4.42 29.33 3.80
N CYS A 366 4.82 28.10 3.42
CA CYS A 366 4.11 26.89 3.81
C CYS A 366 4.29 26.58 5.30
N ILE A 367 5.52 26.64 5.79
CA ILE A 367 5.85 26.31 7.19
C ILE A 367 5.17 27.29 8.15
N GLU A 368 5.10 28.57 7.79
CA GLU A 368 4.52 29.64 8.60
C GLU A 368 2.98 29.70 8.54
N SER A 369 2.37 29.03 7.57
CA SER A 369 0.92 29.06 7.35
C SER A 369 0.15 28.46 8.52
N THR A 370 -0.68 29.27 9.17
CA THR A 370 -1.67 28.80 10.15
C THR A 370 -2.87 28.14 9.48
N GLU A 371 -3.16 28.52 8.25
CA GLU A 371 -4.24 27.92 7.46
C GLU A 371 -3.98 26.43 7.21
N TYR A 372 -2.77 26.07 6.75
CA TYR A 372 -2.45 24.65 6.52
C TYR A 372 -2.47 23.83 7.79
N LYS A 373 -2.05 24.38 8.92
CA LYS A 373 -2.15 23.70 10.22
C LYS A 373 -3.60 23.41 10.59
N ASN A 374 -4.48 24.38 10.44
CA ASN A 374 -5.92 24.20 10.71
C ASN A 374 -6.57 23.18 9.74
N ASN A 375 -6.20 23.24 8.48
CA ASN A 375 -6.70 22.33 7.47
C ASN A 375 -6.22 20.88 7.69
N ILE A 376 -4.98 20.70 8.14
CA ILE A 376 -4.45 19.38 8.54
C ILE A 376 -5.26 18.82 9.71
N ASP A 377 -5.59 19.65 10.71
CA ASP A 377 -6.44 19.21 11.83
C ASP A 377 -7.82 18.78 11.36
N ALA A 378 -8.45 19.57 10.48
CA ALA A 378 -9.74 19.23 9.88
C ALA A 378 -9.66 17.93 9.04
N LEU A 379 -8.57 17.73 8.32
CA LEU A 379 -8.35 16.52 7.53
C LEU A 379 -8.16 15.29 8.41
N ILE A 380 -7.47 15.41 9.55
CA ILE A 380 -7.34 14.35 10.54
C ILE A 380 -8.73 13.94 11.05
N GLU A 381 -9.57 14.89 11.43
CA GLU A 381 -10.95 14.61 11.88
C GLU A 381 -11.82 13.96 10.78
N GLU A 382 -11.60 14.29 9.51
CA GLU A 382 -12.30 13.70 8.38
C GLU A 382 -11.87 12.24 8.11
N THR A 383 -10.57 11.96 8.20
CA THR A 383 -9.97 10.75 7.61
C THR A 383 -9.48 9.73 8.63
N TRP A 384 -9.24 10.13 9.86
CA TRP A 384 -8.68 9.27 10.90
C TRP A 384 -9.54 9.27 12.16
N GLN A 385 -10.66 8.58 12.04
CA GLN A 385 -11.58 8.37 13.15
C GLN A 385 -10.98 7.44 14.20
N TYR A 386 -11.41 7.56 15.44
CA TYR A 386 -10.97 6.72 16.57
C TYR A 386 -9.46 6.69 16.75
N LYS A 387 -8.81 7.84 16.61
CA LYS A 387 -7.38 8.02 16.78
C LYS A 387 -6.89 7.48 18.14
N GLY A 388 -5.88 6.60 18.08
CA GLY A 388 -5.32 5.91 19.25
C GLY A 388 -6.06 4.61 19.62
N GLU A 389 -7.18 4.28 18.97
CA GLU A 389 -7.96 3.08 19.25
C GLU A 389 -7.92 2.04 18.11
N GLY A 390 -7.19 2.30 17.03
CA GLY A 390 -7.25 1.52 15.79
C GLY A 390 -6.93 0.04 15.99
N ALA A 391 -5.90 -0.29 16.76
CA ALA A 391 -5.52 -1.68 17.03
C ALA A 391 -6.57 -2.39 17.88
N ILE A 392 -7.08 -1.71 18.93
CA ILE A 392 -8.12 -2.24 19.84
C ILE A 392 -9.39 -2.55 19.05
N ARG A 393 -9.88 -1.58 18.26
CA ARG A 393 -11.12 -1.75 17.47
C ARG A 393 -10.98 -2.80 16.38
N THR A 394 -9.80 -2.88 15.76
CA THR A 394 -9.51 -3.94 14.78
C THR A 394 -9.52 -5.31 15.44
N ALA A 395 -8.88 -5.46 16.60
CA ALA A 395 -8.88 -6.72 17.35
C ALA A 395 -10.29 -7.08 17.87
N ASP A 396 -11.06 -6.11 18.36
CA ASP A 396 -12.47 -6.31 18.75
C ASP A 396 -13.30 -6.87 17.60
N TYR A 397 -13.18 -6.27 16.42
CA TYR A 397 -13.87 -6.75 15.23
C TYR A 397 -13.46 -8.18 14.87
N ILE A 398 -12.15 -8.46 14.80
CA ILE A 398 -11.62 -9.78 14.44
C ILE A 398 -12.17 -10.85 15.39
N VAL A 399 -12.08 -10.62 16.70
CA VAL A 399 -12.53 -11.60 17.71
C VAL A 399 -14.05 -11.81 17.64
N ASN A 400 -14.81 -10.73 17.57
CA ASN A 400 -16.27 -10.81 17.52
C ASN A 400 -16.74 -11.51 16.23
N LYS A 401 -16.14 -11.17 15.08
CA LYS A 401 -16.49 -11.80 13.80
C LYS A 401 -16.10 -13.28 13.78
N TYR A 402 -14.93 -13.64 14.30
CA TYR A 402 -14.51 -15.03 14.42
C TYR A 402 -15.52 -15.84 15.26
N ASN A 403 -15.97 -15.33 16.39
CA ASN A 403 -16.96 -15.97 17.24
C ASN A 403 -18.30 -16.15 16.51
N GLU A 404 -18.78 -15.10 15.81
CA GLU A 404 -20.00 -15.15 15.00
C GLU A 404 -19.93 -16.25 13.92
N LEU A 405 -18.82 -16.34 13.20
CA LEU A 405 -18.61 -17.34 12.14
C LEU A 405 -18.58 -18.78 12.70
N THR A 406 -17.94 -18.98 13.85
CA THR A 406 -17.84 -20.29 14.49
C THR A 406 -19.16 -20.75 15.09
N GLU A 407 -19.98 -19.85 15.64
CA GLU A 407 -21.32 -20.17 16.11
C GLU A 407 -22.26 -20.55 14.97
N LYS A 408 -22.24 -19.80 13.86
CA LYS A 408 -23.03 -20.14 12.66
C LYS A 408 -22.67 -21.51 12.09
N ASN A 409 -21.37 -21.86 12.09
CA ASN A 409 -20.92 -23.16 11.62
C ASN A 409 -21.38 -24.32 12.50
N LYS A 410 -21.54 -24.11 13.83
CA LYS A 410 -22.08 -25.11 14.77
C LYS A 410 -23.58 -25.35 14.61
N VAL A 411 -24.32 -24.34 14.18
CA VAL A 411 -25.79 -24.44 13.97
C VAL A 411 -26.13 -25.14 12.64
N ASN A 412 -25.21 -25.10 11.67
CA ASN A 412 -25.40 -25.69 10.34
C ASN A 412 -24.87 -27.15 10.22
N LEU A 413 -24.33 -27.73 11.29
CA LEU A 413 -23.93 -29.13 11.46
C LEU A 413 -24.96 -29.91 12.25
#